data_5b79f357585597d0cdf23ac14c7e43fb
#
_entry.id   5b79f357585597d0cdf23ac14c7e43fb
#
_cell.length_a   1.000
_cell.length_b   1.000
_cell.length_c   1.000
_cell.angle_alpha   90.00
_cell.angle_beta   90.00
_cell.angle_gamma   90.00
#
_symmetry.space_group_name_H-M   'P 1'
#
loop_
_entity.id
_entity.type
_entity.pdbx_description
1 polymer ?
#
loop_
_entity_poly.entity_id
_entity_poly.type
_entity_poly.pdbx_seq_one_letter_code
_entity_poly.pdbx_strand_id
1 'polypeptide(L)'
;MKEIDQILQSQLNDIKEQGTFKEERVIETAQESEINVNGKKVLNFCANNYLGLANNSEIRKAAMKAIQEWGFGLGSVRFICGTQTIHKELEQSVSNFLNKDDTILYSSCFDANGGLFAVSYTHPDAAD
;
A
#
# COMPACT_ATOMS: atom_id res chain seq x y z
N MET A 1 -26.09 19.28 5.13
CA MET A 1 -26.03 17.84 4.79
C MET A 1 -26.90 17.50 3.59
N LYS A 2 -28.25 17.74 3.63
CA LYS A 2 -29.14 17.41 2.49
C LYS A 2 -28.75 18.00 1.14
N GLU A 3 -28.19 19.21 1.10
CA GLU A 3 -27.77 19.90 -0.13
C GLU A 3 -26.52 19.26 -0.74
N ILE A 4 -25.53 18.86 0.09
CA ILE A 4 -24.33 18.13 -0.35
C ILE A 4 -24.73 16.77 -0.90
N ASP A 5 -25.64 16.05 -0.24
CA ASP A 5 -26.11 14.74 -0.70
C ASP A 5 -26.79 14.84 -2.08
N GLN A 6 -27.55 15.90 -2.34
CA GLN A 6 -28.19 16.15 -3.64
C GLN A 6 -27.16 16.42 -4.73
N ILE A 7 -26.13 17.23 -4.45
CA ILE A 7 -25.04 17.53 -5.40
C ILE A 7 -24.29 16.25 -5.74
N LEU A 8 -23.89 15.47 -4.74
CA LEU A 8 -23.18 14.21 -4.94
C LEU A 8 -24.01 13.19 -5.72
N GLN A 9 -25.32 13.08 -5.42
CA GLN A 9 -26.21 12.20 -6.15
C GLN A 9 -26.36 12.61 -7.62
N SER A 10 -26.46 13.91 -7.91
CA SER A 10 -26.49 14.41 -9.29
C SER A 10 -25.22 14.01 -10.03
N GLN A 11 -24.04 14.27 -9.45
CA GLN A 11 -22.76 13.91 -10.05
C GLN A 11 -22.62 12.38 -10.29
N LEU A 12 -23.08 11.57 -9.36
CA LEU A 12 -23.08 10.11 -9.54
C LEU A 12 -24.00 9.65 -10.68
N ASN A 13 -25.13 10.30 -10.85
CA ASN A 13 -26.03 10.01 -11.96
C ASN A 13 -25.40 10.41 -13.30
N ASP A 14 -24.78 11.59 -13.38
CA ASP A 14 -24.05 12.04 -14.58
C ASP A 14 -22.93 11.07 -14.97
N ILE A 15 -22.15 10.57 -14.00
CA ILE A 15 -21.09 9.58 -14.22
C ILE A 15 -21.67 8.26 -14.75
N LYS A 16 -22.84 7.84 -14.24
CA LYS A 16 -23.51 6.63 -14.73
C LYS A 16 -24.06 6.80 -16.14
N GLU A 17 -24.69 7.94 -16.44
CA GLU A 17 -25.22 8.26 -17.77
C GLU A 17 -24.12 8.36 -18.83
N GLN A 18 -22.96 8.87 -18.46
CA GLN A 18 -21.76 8.91 -19.31
C GLN A 18 -21.08 7.55 -19.50
N GLY A 19 -21.53 6.49 -18.81
CA GLY A 19 -20.93 5.17 -18.86
C GLY A 19 -19.54 5.07 -18.25
N THR A 20 -19.14 6.07 -17.45
CA THR A 20 -17.83 6.14 -16.79
C THR A 20 -17.86 5.63 -15.35
N PHE A 21 -19.03 5.26 -14.83
CA PHE A 21 -19.16 4.65 -13.52
C PHE A 21 -18.50 3.26 -13.51
N LYS A 22 -17.53 3.10 -12.63
CA LYS A 22 -16.76 1.87 -12.52
C LYS A 22 -17.23 1.06 -11.31
N GLU A 23 -17.82 -0.09 -11.57
CA GLU A 23 -18.15 -1.04 -10.52
C GLU A 23 -16.90 -1.81 -10.07
N GLU A 24 -16.74 -1.95 -8.76
CA GLU A 24 -15.69 -2.75 -8.17
C GLU A 24 -15.99 -4.24 -8.36
N ARG A 25 -14.98 -5.00 -8.77
CA ARG A 25 -15.07 -6.46 -8.87
C ARG A 25 -14.53 -7.07 -7.59
N VAL A 26 -15.40 -7.72 -6.84
CA VAL A 26 -15.04 -8.36 -5.56
C VAL A 26 -14.29 -9.66 -5.85
N ILE A 27 -13.05 -9.75 -5.38
CA ILE A 27 -12.24 -10.97 -5.43
C ILE A 27 -12.55 -11.79 -4.17
N GLU A 28 -12.92 -13.05 -4.37
CA GLU A 28 -13.41 -13.96 -3.33
C GLU A 28 -12.31 -14.91 -2.82
N THR A 29 -11.10 -14.79 -3.32
CA THR A 29 -9.94 -15.64 -3.00
C THR A 29 -8.72 -14.80 -2.64
N ALA A 30 -7.63 -15.46 -2.24
CA ALA A 30 -6.33 -14.81 -2.15
C ALA A 30 -5.88 -14.28 -3.53
N GLN A 31 -4.97 -13.30 -3.52
CA GLN A 31 -4.40 -12.69 -4.72
C GLN A 31 -3.39 -13.64 -5.38
N GLU A 32 -3.80 -14.25 -6.48
CA GLU A 32 -3.00 -15.18 -7.29
C GLU A 32 -3.22 -14.94 -8.78
N SER A 33 -2.59 -15.74 -9.63
CA SER A 33 -2.80 -15.71 -11.08
C SER A 33 -4.21 -16.17 -11.49
N GLU A 34 -4.80 -17.08 -10.69
CA GLU A 34 -6.19 -17.50 -10.80
C GLU A 34 -6.96 -17.04 -9.55
N ILE A 35 -8.08 -16.37 -9.75
CA ILE A 35 -8.93 -15.84 -8.68
C ILE A 35 -10.39 -16.16 -8.95
N ASN A 36 -11.22 -16.09 -7.91
CA ASN A 36 -12.67 -16.15 -8.06
C ASN A 36 -13.26 -14.74 -8.01
N VAL A 37 -14.12 -14.43 -8.96
CA VAL A 37 -14.88 -13.18 -9.04
C VAL A 37 -16.33 -13.52 -9.41
N ASN A 38 -17.28 -13.12 -8.56
CA ASN A 38 -18.71 -13.43 -8.74
C ASN A 38 -18.96 -14.93 -8.97
N GLY A 39 -18.35 -15.78 -8.14
CA GLY A 39 -18.47 -17.23 -8.21
C GLY A 39 -17.81 -17.89 -9.45
N LYS A 40 -17.08 -17.15 -10.26
CA LYS A 40 -16.38 -17.67 -11.44
C LYS A 40 -14.87 -17.61 -11.28
N LYS A 41 -14.19 -18.68 -11.67
CA LYS A 41 -12.73 -18.73 -11.73
C LYS A 41 -12.25 -17.98 -12.98
N VAL A 42 -11.36 -17.02 -12.80
CA VAL A 42 -10.82 -16.18 -13.86
C VAL A 42 -9.31 -15.99 -13.70
N LEU A 43 -8.62 -15.68 -14.81
CA LEU A 43 -7.22 -15.29 -14.78
C LEU A 43 -7.09 -13.81 -14.44
N ASN A 44 -6.18 -13.50 -13.53
CA ASN A 44 -5.93 -12.14 -13.04
C ASN A 44 -4.74 -11.50 -13.76
N PHE A 45 -5.03 -10.72 -14.81
CA PHE A 45 -4.02 -9.94 -15.53
C PHE A 45 -3.89 -8.48 -15.06
N CYS A 46 -4.66 -8.08 -14.03
CA CYS A 46 -4.74 -6.69 -13.57
C CYS A 46 -3.90 -6.41 -12.31
N ALA A 47 -3.29 -7.44 -11.72
CA ALA A 47 -2.55 -7.30 -10.48
C ALA A 47 -1.09 -6.89 -10.68
N ASN A 48 -0.57 -6.08 -9.76
CA ASN A 48 0.86 -5.75 -9.66
C ASN A 48 1.65 -6.83 -8.90
N ASN A 49 1.23 -8.09 -9.04
CA ASN A 49 1.82 -9.25 -8.37
C ASN A 49 2.82 -9.97 -9.28
N TYR A 50 3.72 -9.23 -9.92
CA TYR A 50 4.61 -9.72 -10.97
C TYR A 50 5.51 -10.88 -10.53
N LEU A 51 5.90 -10.91 -9.27
CA LEU A 51 6.75 -11.97 -8.70
C LEU A 51 5.96 -13.07 -8.01
N GLY A 52 4.62 -13.00 -7.99
CA GLY A 52 3.76 -13.99 -7.34
C GLY A 52 3.90 -14.04 -5.81
N LEU A 53 4.34 -12.94 -5.18
CA LEU A 53 4.66 -12.91 -3.76
C LEU A 53 3.46 -12.60 -2.86
N ALA A 54 2.34 -12.10 -3.40
CA ALA A 54 1.20 -11.64 -2.61
C ALA A 54 0.60 -12.74 -1.70
N ASN A 55 0.64 -14.00 -2.11
CA ASN A 55 0.17 -15.16 -1.32
C ASN A 55 1.28 -16.20 -1.07
N ASN A 56 2.54 -15.80 -1.14
CA ASN A 56 3.67 -16.71 -0.93
C ASN A 56 3.65 -17.26 0.51
N SER A 57 3.79 -18.60 0.65
CA SER A 57 3.69 -19.29 1.93
C SER A 57 4.77 -18.90 2.92
N GLU A 58 5.99 -18.64 2.46
CA GLU A 58 7.11 -18.27 3.34
C GLU A 58 6.96 -16.84 3.86
N ILE A 59 6.50 -15.92 3.01
CA ILE A 59 6.20 -14.54 3.43
C ILE A 59 5.05 -14.54 4.45
N ARG A 60 4.01 -15.34 4.22
CA ARG A 60 2.90 -15.48 5.19
C ARG A 60 3.36 -16.02 6.54
N LYS A 61 4.22 -17.04 6.54
CA LYS A 61 4.80 -17.58 7.78
C LYS A 61 5.64 -16.53 8.51
N ALA A 62 6.47 -15.78 7.78
CA ALA A 62 7.27 -14.70 8.37
C ALA A 62 6.38 -13.60 8.99
N ALA A 63 5.31 -13.20 8.30
CA ALA A 63 4.35 -12.23 8.82
C ALA A 63 3.63 -12.74 10.09
N MET A 64 3.18 -14.00 10.09
CA MET A 64 2.55 -14.61 11.27
C MET A 64 3.52 -14.67 12.47
N LYS A 65 4.78 -15.02 12.24
CA LYS A 65 5.82 -15.03 13.27
C LYS A 65 6.05 -13.61 13.82
N ALA A 66 6.17 -12.62 12.94
CA ALA A 66 6.35 -11.23 13.36
C ALA A 66 5.17 -10.74 14.22
N ILE A 67 3.93 -11.06 13.85
CA ILE A 67 2.75 -10.74 14.66
C ILE A 67 2.80 -11.39 16.05
N GLN A 68 3.26 -12.62 16.14
CA GLN A 68 3.39 -13.32 17.44
C GLN A 68 4.46 -12.70 18.33
N GLU A 69 5.57 -12.25 17.76
CA GLU A 69 6.70 -11.68 18.50
C GLU A 69 6.53 -10.21 18.83
N TRP A 70 5.97 -9.42 17.92
CA TRP A 70 5.92 -7.95 17.99
C TRP A 70 4.52 -7.39 18.19
N GLY A 71 3.47 -8.19 18.07
CA GLY A 71 2.08 -7.74 18.05
C GLY A 71 1.63 -7.24 16.68
N PHE A 72 0.38 -6.79 16.61
CA PHE A 72 -0.24 -6.40 15.32
C PHE A 72 0.06 -4.96 14.91
N GLY A 73 0.23 -4.05 15.86
CA GLY A 73 0.34 -2.63 15.56
C GLY A 73 1.23 -1.86 16.52
N LEU A 74 1.43 -0.60 16.20
CA LEU A 74 2.23 0.34 16.98
C LEU A 74 1.32 1.33 17.71
N GLY A 75 1.61 1.56 18.99
CA GLY A 75 0.88 2.53 19.80
C GLY A 75 1.40 3.96 19.71
N SER A 76 2.43 4.23 18.92
CA SER A 76 3.07 5.54 18.81
C SER A 76 3.74 5.75 17.45
N VAL A 77 3.96 7.02 17.10
CA VAL A 77 4.80 7.40 15.97
C VAL A 77 6.27 7.09 16.25
N ARG A 78 7.03 6.84 15.19
CA ARG A 78 8.39 6.31 15.28
C ARG A 78 9.35 7.14 16.12
N PHE A 79 9.34 8.46 16.00
CA PHE A 79 10.31 9.33 16.68
C PHE A 79 10.01 9.56 18.17
N ILE A 80 8.81 9.20 18.67
CA ILE A 80 8.49 9.29 20.10
C ILE A 80 8.83 7.97 20.79
N CYS A 81 8.02 6.91 20.59
CA CYS A 81 8.25 5.59 21.17
C CYS A 81 7.74 4.44 20.29
N GLY A 82 7.62 4.66 18.97
CA GLY A 82 7.13 3.68 18.01
C GLY A 82 8.22 2.96 17.20
N THR A 83 9.51 3.27 17.42
CA THR A 83 10.59 2.57 16.71
C THR A 83 10.94 1.29 17.45
N GLN A 84 10.79 0.16 16.77
CA GLN A 84 11.17 -1.18 17.24
C GLN A 84 12.42 -1.66 16.50
N THR A 85 13.09 -2.67 17.02
CA THR A 85 14.29 -3.30 16.41
C THR A 85 14.02 -3.75 14.98
N ILE A 86 12.87 -4.35 14.71
CA ILE A 86 12.47 -4.83 13.38
C ILE A 86 12.46 -3.72 12.31
N HIS A 87 12.17 -2.47 12.67
CA HIS A 87 12.28 -1.34 11.74
C HIS A 87 13.73 -1.09 11.36
N LYS A 88 14.65 -1.10 12.34
CA LYS A 88 16.07 -0.87 12.10
C LYS A 88 16.72 -2.00 11.32
N GLU A 89 16.32 -3.23 11.57
CA GLU A 89 16.76 -4.40 10.80
C GLU A 89 16.33 -4.32 9.34
N LEU A 90 15.10 -3.89 9.08
CA LEU A 90 14.60 -3.69 7.71
C LEU A 90 15.35 -2.54 7.02
N GLU A 91 15.50 -1.39 7.67
CA GLU A 91 16.26 -0.24 7.14
C GLU A 91 17.68 -0.66 6.75
N GLN A 92 18.39 -1.35 7.64
CA GLN A 92 19.74 -1.86 7.36
C GLN A 92 19.78 -2.88 6.22
N SER A 93 18.79 -3.79 6.18
CA SER A 93 18.72 -4.81 5.12
C SER A 93 18.51 -4.18 3.75
N VAL A 94 17.64 -3.18 3.66
CA VAL A 94 17.37 -2.44 2.41
C VAL A 94 18.60 -1.61 2.00
N SER A 95 19.24 -0.91 2.93
CA SER A 95 20.48 -0.14 2.68
C SER A 95 21.57 -1.03 2.12
N ASN A 96 21.80 -2.19 2.74
CA ASN A 96 22.79 -3.16 2.28
C ASN A 96 22.45 -3.70 0.88
N PHE A 97 21.19 -4.06 0.64
CA PHE A 97 20.73 -4.60 -0.64
C PHE A 97 20.91 -3.60 -1.79
N LEU A 98 20.61 -2.32 -1.54
CA LEU A 98 20.69 -1.24 -2.53
C LEU A 98 22.06 -0.55 -2.57
N ASN A 99 23.00 -0.95 -1.69
CA ASN A 99 24.30 -0.30 -1.53
C ASN A 99 24.17 1.21 -1.30
N LYS A 100 23.36 1.59 -0.31
CA LYS A 100 23.10 2.95 0.13
C LYS A 100 23.51 3.12 1.59
N ASP A 101 23.77 4.35 1.99
CA ASP A 101 24.23 4.68 3.35
C ASP A 101 23.13 4.48 4.38
N ASP A 102 21.88 4.82 4.05
CA ASP A 102 20.73 4.73 4.96
C ASP A 102 19.42 4.51 4.20
N THR A 103 18.37 4.18 4.94
CA THR A 103 17.00 3.93 4.43
C THR A 103 15.97 4.57 5.35
N ILE A 104 14.97 5.21 4.75
CA ILE A 104 13.78 5.71 5.44
C ILE A 104 12.58 4.88 4.99
N LEU A 105 11.79 4.39 5.95
CA LEU A 105 10.57 3.61 5.70
C LEU A 105 9.34 4.52 5.70
N TYR A 106 8.48 4.34 4.71
CA TYR A 106 7.17 4.97 4.59
C TYR A 106 6.07 3.91 4.50
N SER A 107 4.85 4.27 4.89
CA SER A 107 3.68 3.38 4.83
C SER A 107 3.21 3.09 3.40
N SER A 108 3.53 3.98 2.46
CA SER A 108 3.18 3.83 1.05
C SER A 108 4.13 4.61 0.14
N CYS A 109 4.15 4.26 -1.15
CA CYS A 109 4.83 5.04 -2.18
C CYS A 109 4.27 6.48 -2.28
N PHE A 110 2.99 6.66 -2.04
CA PHE A 110 2.35 7.97 -2.04
C PHE A 110 2.92 8.87 -0.93
N ASP A 111 3.05 8.34 0.29
CA ASP A 111 3.64 9.07 1.42
C ASP A 111 5.13 9.38 1.18
N ALA A 112 5.87 8.42 0.63
CA ALA A 112 7.27 8.62 0.28
C ALA A 112 7.46 9.75 -0.75
N ASN A 113 6.68 9.74 -1.82
CA ASN A 113 6.69 10.79 -2.83
C ASN A 113 6.25 12.14 -2.25
N GLY A 114 5.20 12.16 -1.43
CA GLY A 114 4.74 13.37 -0.75
C GLY A 114 5.82 13.99 0.12
N GLY A 115 6.55 13.19 0.88
CA GLY A 115 7.70 13.63 1.67
C GLY A 115 8.84 14.18 0.83
N LEU A 116 9.23 13.46 -0.23
CA LEU A 116 10.31 13.85 -1.12
C LEU A 116 10.02 15.16 -1.86
N PHE A 117 8.84 15.29 -2.48
CA PHE A 117 8.50 16.49 -3.24
C PHE A 117 8.38 17.73 -2.34
N ALA A 118 7.84 17.59 -1.14
CA ALA A 118 7.76 18.70 -0.19
C ALA A 118 9.15 19.25 0.16
N VAL A 119 10.13 18.38 0.38
CA VAL A 119 11.52 18.77 0.69
C VAL A 119 12.22 19.35 -0.54
N SER A 120 12.11 18.72 -1.71
CA SER A 120 12.76 19.16 -2.95
C SER A 120 12.28 20.52 -3.42
N TYR A 121 11.03 20.88 -3.15
CA TYR A 121 10.49 22.20 -3.50
C TYR A 121 11.01 23.32 -2.59
N THR A 122 11.26 23.02 -1.32
CA THR A 122 11.75 24.00 -0.32
C THR A 122 13.28 24.11 -0.30
N HIS A 123 13.99 23.11 -0.80
CA HIS A 123 15.45 23.05 -0.87
C HIS A 123 15.87 22.62 -2.29
N PRO A 124 15.99 23.57 -3.25
CA PRO A 124 16.30 23.26 -4.65
C PRO A 124 17.63 22.50 -4.82
N ASP A 125 18.58 22.65 -3.89
CA ASP A 125 19.87 21.96 -3.90
C ASP A 125 19.75 20.45 -3.50
N ALA A 126 18.60 19.99 -3.06
CA ALA A 126 18.36 18.59 -2.72
C ALA A 126 18.01 17.70 -3.95
N ALA A 127 17.93 18.31 -5.14
CA ALA A 127 17.60 17.63 -6.40
C ALA A 127 18.85 17.31 -7.28
N ASP A 128 20.04 17.73 -6.87
CA ASP A 128 21.32 17.41 -7.47
C ASP A 128 21.99 16.21 -6.76
#